data_c6ae98e9af389eaac44a2065cd8c3468
#
_entry.id   c6ae98e9af389eaac44a2065cd8c3468
#
_cell.length_a   1.000
_cell.length_b   1.000
_cell.length_c   1.000
_cell.angle_alpha   90.00
_cell.angle_beta   90.00
_cell.angle_gamma   90.00
#
_symmetry.space_group_name_H-M   'P 1'
#
loop_
_entity.id
_entity.type
_entity.pdbx_description
1 polymer ?
#
loop_
_entity_poly.entity_id
_entity_poly.type
_entity_poly.pdbx_seq_one_letter_code
_entity_poly.pdbx_strand_id
1 'polypeptide(L)'
;MESIAYSPGHITGVVQPYEYLDDPIKSGSKGIGFSIQKGVTTQVNISPSKISELKIEINNQIAHNAVVSEYVAKSFASKINRNLKIRIKHQIDIPTGSGFGTSGAAALSLALALNQILELGLSRIESAKVAHIAEVVCKTGLGTVLAELKGG
;
A
#
# COMPACT_ATOMS: atom_id res chain seq x y z
N MET A 1 14.95 3.16 -13.06
CA MET A 1 13.55 3.46 -13.43
C MET A 1 12.85 4.03 -12.22
N GLU A 2 11.90 4.92 -12.43
CA GLU A 2 11.14 5.61 -11.37
C GLU A 2 9.65 5.62 -11.68
N SER A 3 8.82 5.50 -10.64
CA SER A 3 7.37 5.64 -10.71
C SER A 3 6.86 6.35 -9.47
N ILE A 4 5.78 7.14 -9.64
CA ILE A 4 5.13 7.86 -8.55
C ILE A 4 3.63 7.57 -8.63
N ALA A 5 3.02 7.26 -7.48
CA ALA A 5 1.58 7.13 -7.35
C ALA A 5 1.08 7.77 -6.06
N TYR A 6 -0.18 8.13 -6.06
CA TYR A 6 -0.86 8.77 -4.94
C TYR A 6 -2.08 7.97 -4.51
N SER A 7 -2.37 7.98 -3.22
CA SER A 7 -3.63 7.51 -2.64
C SER A 7 -4.16 8.51 -1.63
N PRO A 8 -5.45 8.87 -1.65
CA PRO A 8 -6.06 9.72 -0.63
C PRO A 8 -6.06 9.01 0.72
N GLY A 9 -6.14 9.77 1.79
CA GLY A 9 -6.52 9.25 3.09
C GLY A 9 -8.02 9.05 3.19
N HIS A 10 -8.46 8.31 4.23
CA HIS A 10 -9.86 7.99 4.44
C HIS A 10 -10.25 8.20 5.91
N ILE A 11 -11.42 8.78 6.14
CA ILE A 11 -12.01 8.90 7.48
C ILE A 11 -13.23 8.00 7.56
N THR A 12 -13.19 7.04 8.47
CA THR A 12 -14.29 6.11 8.74
C THR A 12 -15.22 6.70 9.79
N GLY A 13 -16.50 6.87 9.45
CA GLY A 13 -17.54 7.33 10.39
C GLY A 13 -18.15 6.16 11.16
N VAL A 14 -18.60 5.14 10.44
CA VAL A 14 -19.18 3.91 11.01
C VAL A 14 -18.58 2.72 10.31
N VAL A 15 -18.23 1.66 11.07
CA VAL A 15 -17.64 0.46 10.51
C VAL A 15 -18.14 -0.78 11.24
N GLN A 16 -18.41 -1.83 10.46
CA GLN A 16 -18.66 -3.19 10.92
C GLN A 16 -17.61 -4.11 10.29
N PRO A 17 -16.66 -4.65 11.05
CA PRO A 17 -15.62 -5.54 10.54
C PRO A 17 -16.17 -6.95 10.28
N TYR A 18 -15.59 -7.62 9.30
CA TYR A 18 -15.78 -9.03 8.97
C TYR A 18 -14.41 -9.67 8.76
N GLU A 19 -14.02 -10.57 9.63
CA GLU A 19 -12.75 -11.26 9.56
C GLU A 19 -12.95 -12.72 9.19
N TYR A 20 -12.22 -13.18 8.17
CA TYR A 20 -12.12 -14.56 7.76
C TYR A 20 -10.68 -15.01 7.93
N LEU A 21 -10.40 -15.80 8.98
CA LEU A 21 -9.04 -16.15 9.39
C LEU A 21 -8.24 -16.87 8.28
N ASP A 22 -8.93 -17.66 7.46
CA ASP A 22 -8.32 -18.50 6.44
C ASP A 22 -8.28 -17.83 5.05
N ASP A 23 -8.89 -16.66 4.88
CA ASP A 23 -8.97 -16.00 3.58
C ASP A 23 -8.90 -14.46 3.70
N PRO A 24 -7.69 -13.88 3.68
CA PRO A 24 -7.50 -12.44 3.81
C PRO A 24 -8.25 -11.60 2.77
N ILE A 25 -8.51 -12.15 1.57
CA ILE A 25 -9.21 -11.41 0.53
C ILE A 25 -10.71 -11.24 0.84
N LYS A 26 -11.29 -12.14 1.63
CA LYS A 26 -12.69 -12.05 2.07
C LYS A 26 -12.85 -11.22 3.33
N SER A 27 -11.78 -11.04 4.11
CA SER A 27 -11.78 -10.15 5.26
C SER A 27 -11.98 -8.71 4.81
N GLY A 28 -12.71 -7.93 5.57
CA GLY A 28 -12.99 -6.55 5.22
C GLY A 28 -13.97 -5.90 6.19
N SER A 29 -14.61 -4.83 5.75
CA SER A 29 -15.61 -4.14 6.55
C SER A 29 -16.74 -3.57 5.67
N LYS A 30 -17.89 -3.37 6.29
CA LYS A 30 -18.98 -2.53 5.75
C LYS A 30 -19.08 -1.28 6.60
N GLY A 31 -19.30 -0.14 5.96
CA GLY A 31 -19.35 1.11 6.70
C GLY A 31 -19.63 2.32 5.83
N ILE A 32 -19.56 3.47 6.46
CA ILE A 32 -19.70 4.78 5.85
C ILE A 32 -18.48 5.61 6.26
N GLY A 33 -17.85 6.22 5.28
CA GLY A 33 -16.73 7.12 5.45
C GLY A 33 -16.55 7.98 4.21
N PHE A 34 -15.50 8.77 4.18
CA PHE A 34 -15.17 9.61 3.04
C PHE A 34 -13.67 9.75 2.88
N SER A 35 -13.23 9.86 1.64
CA SER A 35 -11.84 10.16 1.32
C SER A 35 -11.57 11.66 1.45
N ILE A 36 -10.34 12.00 1.79
CA ILE A 36 -9.87 13.38 1.92
C ILE A 36 -8.80 13.69 0.87
N GLN A 37 -8.63 14.96 0.51
CA GLN A 37 -7.67 15.36 -0.52
C GLN A 37 -6.20 15.13 -0.13
N LYS A 38 -5.88 15.11 1.16
CA LYS A 38 -4.56 14.75 1.65
C LYS A 38 -4.42 13.24 1.78
N GLY A 39 -3.21 12.73 1.59
CA GLY A 39 -2.99 11.28 1.62
C GLY A 39 -1.51 10.93 1.62
N VAL A 40 -1.16 9.92 0.83
CA VAL A 40 0.21 9.42 0.70
C VAL A 40 0.63 9.42 -0.76
N THR A 41 1.75 10.08 -1.03
CA THR A 41 2.47 9.97 -2.30
C THR A 41 3.62 8.99 -2.13
N THR A 42 3.68 7.97 -2.98
CA THR A 42 4.75 6.98 -2.96
C THR A 42 5.59 7.08 -4.23
N GLN A 43 6.88 7.27 -4.06
CA GLN A 43 7.88 7.21 -5.11
C GLN A 43 8.64 5.89 -5.00
N VAL A 44 8.77 5.16 -6.09
CA VAL A 44 9.51 3.90 -6.20
C VAL A 44 10.62 4.05 -7.21
N ASN A 45 11.84 3.71 -6.81
CA ASN A 45 13.00 3.63 -7.68
C ASN A 45 13.49 2.17 -7.73
N ILE A 46 13.70 1.64 -8.93
CA ILE A 46 14.19 0.28 -9.14
C ILE A 46 15.43 0.30 -10.02
N SER A 47 16.43 -0.50 -9.61
CA SER A 47 17.61 -0.79 -10.40
C SER A 47 17.98 -2.28 -10.34
N PRO A 48 18.60 -2.84 -11.38
CA PRO A 48 19.18 -4.19 -11.31
C PRO A 48 20.21 -4.29 -10.20
N SER A 49 20.29 -5.44 -9.56
CA SER A 49 21.27 -5.70 -8.49
C SER A 49 21.73 -7.17 -8.51
N LYS A 50 22.88 -7.45 -7.94
CA LYS A 50 23.37 -8.84 -7.74
C LYS A 50 22.60 -9.58 -6.65
N ILE A 51 22.08 -8.82 -5.68
CA ILE A 51 21.27 -9.31 -4.56
C ILE A 51 20.01 -8.44 -4.45
N SER A 52 18.93 -9.01 -3.95
CA SER A 52 17.70 -8.24 -3.70
C SER A 52 17.88 -7.35 -2.48
N GLU A 53 17.62 -6.04 -2.67
CA GLU A 53 17.70 -5.03 -1.62
C GLU A 53 16.39 -4.26 -1.55
N LEU A 54 15.89 -4.01 -0.36
CA LEU A 54 14.72 -3.19 -0.10
C LEU A 54 15.05 -2.08 0.90
N LYS A 55 14.80 -0.84 0.54
CA LYS A 55 14.93 0.32 1.44
C LYS A 55 13.64 1.12 1.41
N ILE A 56 13.10 1.41 2.60
CA ILE A 56 11.87 2.20 2.75
C ILE A 56 12.17 3.46 3.57
N GLU A 57 11.71 4.58 3.08
CA GLU A 57 11.77 5.87 3.74
C GLU A 57 10.35 6.43 3.91
N ILE A 58 10.05 7.00 5.07
CA ILE A 58 8.81 7.72 5.38
C ILE A 58 9.18 9.13 5.80
N ASN A 59 8.67 10.13 5.09
CA ASN A 59 8.97 11.55 5.32
C ASN A 59 10.49 11.81 5.46
N ASN A 60 11.28 11.26 4.53
CA ASN A 60 12.73 11.32 4.46
C ASN A 60 13.50 10.63 5.61
N GLN A 61 12.83 9.83 6.45
CA GLN A 61 13.46 9.04 7.48
C GLN A 61 13.42 7.55 7.13
N ILE A 62 14.52 6.82 7.40
CA ILE A 62 14.56 5.36 7.17
C ILE A 62 13.54 4.69 8.11
N ALA A 63 12.65 3.90 7.54
CA ALA A 63 11.65 3.14 8.29
C ALA A 63 12.13 1.69 8.46
N HIS A 64 12.38 1.29 9.72
CA HIS A 64 12.82 -0.07 10.07
C HIS A 64 11.66 -1.04 10.36
N ASN A 65 10.42 -0.55 10.39
CA ASN A 65 9.23 -1.36 10.73
C ASN A 65 8.03 -0.98 9.84
N ALA A 66 8.25 -0.89 8.54
CA ALA A 66 7.19 -0.61 7.56
C ALA A 66 6.57 -1.91 7.04
N VAL A 67 6.04 -2.75 7.96
CA VAL A 67 5.63 -4.14 7.68
C VAL A 67 4.66 -4.28 6.51
N VAL A 68 3.70 -3.36 6.36
CA VAL A 68 2.73 -3.38 5.25
C VAL A 68 3.43 -3.07 3.92
N SER A 69 4.26 -2.03 3.87
CA SER A 69 5.02 -1.68 2.67
C SER A 69 6.02 -2.76 2.29
N GLU A 70 6.65 -3.42 3.27
CA GLU A 70 7.51 -4.58 3.02
C GLU A 70 6.73 -5.74 2.41
N TYR A 71 5.54 -6.04 2.96
CA TYR A 71 4.67 -7.10 2.43
C TYR A 71 4.29 -6.83 0.97
N VAL A 72 3.82 -5.62 0.67
CA VAL A 72 3.48 -5.21 -0.69
C VAL A 72 4.69 -5.33 -1.61
N ALA A 73 5.85 -4.78 -1.23
CA ALA A 73 7.06 -4.82 -2.04
C ALA A 73 7.51 -6.26 -2.35
N LYS A 74 7.51 -7.15 -1.34
CA LYS A 74 7.84 -8.57 -1.50
C LYS A 74 6.84 -9.29 -2.42
N SER A 75 5.54 -9.02 -2.29
CA SER A 75 4.49 -9.60 -3.13
C SER A 75 4.63 -9.22 -4.61
N PHE A 76 5.09 -8.01 -4.90
CA PHE A 76 5.36 -7.58 -6.28
C PHE A 76 6.71 -8.11 -6.78
N ALA A 77 7.76 -8.06 -5.96
CA ALA A 77 9.09 -8.55 -6.32
C ALA A 77 9.09 -10.05 -6.63
N SER A 78 8.27 -10.86 -5.94
CA SER A 78 8.15 -12.30 -6.18
C SER A 78 7.60 -12.66 -7.58
N LYS A 79 6.96 -11.71 -8.26
CA LYS A 79 6.49 -11.88 -9.64
C LYS A 79 7.59 -11.68 -10.69
N ILE A 80 8.76 -11.22 -10.26
CA ILE A 80 9.90 -10.89 -11.12
C ILE A 80 11.04 -11.87 -10.85
N ASN A 81 11.47 -12.60 -11.87
CA ASN A 81 12.54 -13.60 -11.75
C ASN A 81 13.94 -12.95 -11.92
N ARG A 82 14.23 -11.91 -11.14
CA ARG A 82 15.55 -11.24 -11.09
C ARG A 82 15.74 -10.47 -9.79
N ASN A 83 16.99 -10.32 -9.36
CA ASN A 83 17.32 -9.50 -8.22
C ASN A 83 17.18 -8.01 -8.53
N LEU A 84 16.52 -7.29 -7.65
CA LEU A 84 16.26 -5.87 -7.76
C LEU A 84 16.66 -5.12 -6.49
N LYS A 85 17.21 -3.94 -6.69
CA LYS A 85 17.32 -2.94 -5.63
C LYS A 85 16.13 -2.03 -5.72
N ILE A 86 15.25 -2.10 -4.72
CA ILE A 86 14.00 -1.33 -4.63
C ILE A 86 14.16 -0.28 -3.53
N ARG A 87 13.95 0.98 -3.88
CA ARG A 87 13.89 2.09 -2.93
C ARG A 87 12.49 2.69 -2.98
N ILE A 88 11.86 2.78 -1.82
CA ILE A 88 10.50 3.29 -1.63
C ILE A 88 10.58 4.53 -0.76
N LYS A 89 9.95 5.62 -1.18
CA LYS A 89 9.77 6.83 -0.39
C LYS A 89 8.30 7.16 -0.28
N HIS A 90 7.79 7.16 0.94
CA HIS A 90 6.45 7.64 1.25
C HIS A 90 6.53 9.07 1.76
N GLN A 91 5.82 9.98 1.08
CA GLN A 91 5.49 11.29 1.59
C GLN A 91 4.07 11.24 2.14
N ILE A 92 3.93 11.38 3.45
CA ILE A 92 2.66 11.26 4.18
C ILE A 92 2.24 12.66 4.62
N ASP A 93 1.09 13.13 4.12
CA ASP A 93 0.55 14.47 4.39
C ASP A 93 -0.67 14.42 5.34
N ILE A 94 -0.87 13.30 6.03
CA ILE A 94 -1.94 13.05 7.00
C ILE A 94 -1.35 12.48 8.30
N PRO A 95 -2.01 12.68 9.45
CA PRO A 95 -1.53 12.15 10.73
C PRO A 95 -1.46 10.62 10.71
N THR A 96 -0.33 10.06 11.13
CA THR A 96 -0.12 8.62 11.25
C THR A 96 -0.69 8.10 12.56
N GLY A 97 -1.35 6.94 12.54
CA GLY A 97 -1.92 6.30 13.74
C GLY A 97 -3.16 7.00 14.31
N SER A 98 -3.79 7.89 13.55
CA SER A 98 -4.91 8.73 14.00
C SER A 98 -6.22 8.44 13.23
N GLY A 99 -6.36 7.25 12.64
CA GLY A 99 -7.60 6.83 12.00
C GLY A 99 -7.84 7.41 10.59
N PHE A 100 -6.81 7.97 9.94
CA PHE A 100 -6.90 8.53 8.59
C PHE A 100 -6.61 7.54 7.45
N GLY A 101 -6.58 6.25 7.72
CA GLY A 101 -6.28 5.22 6.70
C GLY A 101 -4.85 5.28 6.15
N THR A 102 -3.90 5.88 6.88
CA THR A 102 -2.54 6.15 6.40
C THR A 102 -1.82 4.88 5.90
N SER A 103 -2.01 3.75 6.58
CA SER A 103 -1.39 2.47 6.20
C SER A 103 -1.95 1.95 4.88
N GLY A 104 -3.28 1.99 4.71
CA GLY A 104 -3.97 1.62 3.46
C GLY A 104 -3.54 2.50 2.30
N ALA A 105 -3.51 3.83 2.50
CA ALA A 105 -3.08 4.78 1.49
C ALA A 105 -1.62 4.55 1.06
N ALA A 106 -0.71 4.25 2.00
CA ALA A 106 0.67 3.89 1.69
C ALA A 106 0.77 2.57 0.92
N ALA A 107 0.00 1.55 1.33
CA ALA A 107 -0.04 0.25 0.65
C ALA A 107 -0.58 0.38 -0.77
N LEU A 108 -1.67 1.12 -0.96
CA LEU A 108 -2.31 1.32 -2.27
C LEU A 108 -1.42 2.11 -3.22
N SER A 109 -0.91 3.27 -2.79
CA SER A 109 0.00 4.06 -3.63
C SER A 109 1.26 3.28 -4.01
N LEU A 110 1.82 2.48 -3.08
CA LEU A 110 2.95 1.60 -3.37
C LEU A 110 2.60 0.51 -4.39
N ALA A 111 1.46 -0.17 -4.22
CA ALA A 111 1.04 -1.21 -5.14
C ALA A 111 0.84 -0.67 -6.57
N LEU A 112 0.25 0.52 -6.71
CA LEU A 112 0.06 1.18 -7.99
C LEU A 112 1.41 1.57 -8.63
N ALA A 113 2.34 2.14 -7.85
CA ALA A 113 3.66 2.52 -8.33
C ALA A 113 4.50 1.30 -8.75
N LEU A 114 4.45 0.21 -7.97
CA LEU A 114 5.16 -1.04 -8.29
C LEU A 114 4.58 -1.71 -9.54
N ASN A 115 3.25 -1.76 -9.69
CA ASN A 115 2.62 -2.29 -10.89
C ASN A 115 3.09 -1.55 -12.15
N GLN A 116 3.12 -0.22 -12.08
CA GLN A 116 3.56 0.62 -13.18
C GLN A 116 5.04 0.41 -13.52
N ILE A 117 5.94 0.47 -12.54
CA ILE A 117 7.39 0.42 -12.80
C ILE A 117 7.89 -0.97 -13.19
N LEU A 118 7.19 -2.03 -12.74
CA LEU A 118 7.48 -3.42 -13.08
C LEU A 118 6.73 -3.89 -14.33
N GLU A 119 5.87 -3.04 -14.91
CA GLU A 119 5.09 -3.32 -16.12
C GLU A 119 4.29 -4.62 -16.03
N LEU A 120 3.68 -4.90 -14.87
CA LEU A 120 2.97 -6.16 -14.63
C LEU A 120 1.59 -6.20 -15.27
N GLY A 121 1.06 -5.09 -15.76
CA GLY A 121 -0.23 -5.02 -16.44
C GLY A 121 -1.44 -5.30 -15.54
N LEU A 122 -1.29 -5.27 -14.22
CA LEU A 122 -2.41 -5.47 -13.29
C LEU A 122 -3.38 -4.29 -13.38
N SER A 123 -4.68 -4.57 -13.30
CA SER A 123 -5.69 -3.53 -13.12
C SER A 123 -5.51 -2.82 -11.77
N ARG A 124 -6.11 -1.64 -11.64
CA ARG A 124 -6.13 -0.91 -10.35
C ARG A 124 -6.75 -1.73 -9.22
N ILE A 125 -7.79 -2.52 -9.52
CA ILE A 125 -8.45 -3.41 -8.54
C ILE A 125 -7.51 -4.55 -8.13
N GLU A 126 -6.78 -5.17 -9.05
CA GLU A 126 -5.82 -6.23 -8.72
C GLU A 126 -4.66 -5.70 -7.87
N SER A 127 -4.16 -4.52 -8.20
CA SER A 127 -3.14 -3.84 -7.37
C SER A 127 -3.67 -3.54 -5.97
N ALA A 128 -4.91 -3.04 -5.85
CA ALA A 128 -5.55 -2.76 -4.57
C ALA A 128 -5.82 -4.03 -3.74
N LYS A 129 -6.10 -5.17 -4.38
CA LYS A 129 -6.22 -6.46 -3.67
C LYS A 129 -4.93 -6.84 -2.96
N VAL A 130 -3.77 -6.62 -3.57
CA VAL A 130 -2.47 -6.88 -2.91
C VAL A 130 -2.28 -5.96 -1.69
N ALA A 131 -2.61 -4.68 -1.82
CA ALA A 131 -2.55 -3.72 -0.72
C ALA A 131 -3.52 -4.10 0.42
N HIS A 132 -4.74 -4.51 0.09
CA HIS A 132 -5.73 -4.97 1.05
C HIS A 132 -5.27 -6.23 1.80
N ILE A 133 -4.77 -7.24 1.10
CA ILE A 133 -4.23 -8.45 1.73
C ILE A 133 -3.09 -8.10 2.68
N ALA A 134 -2.20 -7.18 2.29
CA ALA A 134 -1.11 -6.72 3.15
C ALA A 134 -1.62 -6.10 4.46
N GLU A 135 -2.65 -5.25 4.39
CA GLU A 135 -3.28 -4.65 5.57
C GLU A 135 -3.90 -5.71 6.51
N VAL A 136 -4.65 -6.67 5.94
CA VAL A 136 -5.28 -7.75 6.71
C VAL A 136 -4.23 -8.64 7.39
N VAL A 137 -3.23 -9.09 6.63
CA VAL A 137 -2.16 -9.97 7.15
C VAL A 137 -1.32 -9.27 8.21
N CYS A 138 -1.01 -7.99 8.00
CA CYS A 138 -0.26 -7.18 8.97
C CYS A 138 -1.14 -6.64 10.11
N LYS A 139 -2.47 -6.89 10.11
CA LYS A 139 -3.45 -6.43 11.11
C LYS A 139 -3.47 -4.92 11.30
N THR A 140 -3.35 -4.17 10.20
CA THR A 140 -3.35 -2.70 10.21
C THR A 140 -4.64 -2.08 9.67
N GLY A 141 -5.44 -2.83 8.91
CA GLY A 141 -6.72 -2.34 8.38
C GLY A 141 -7.60 -3.46 7.81
N LEU A 142 -8.90 -3.19 7.74
CA LEU A 142 -9.93 -4.12 7.27
C LEU A 142 -10.86 -3.48 6.22
N GLY A 143 -10.30 -2.81 5.17
CA GLY A 143 -11.12 -2.37 4.05
C GLY A 143 -11.00 -0.91 3.64
N THR A 144 -10.19 -0.09 4.30
CA THR A 144 -9.89 1.31 3.90
C THR A 144 -9.34 1.40 2.49
N VAL A 145 -8.51 0.46 2.06
CA VAL A 145 -7.90 0.42 0.72
C VAL A 145 -8.94 0.51 -0.41
N LEU A 146 -10.10 -0.15 -0.28
CA LEU A 146 -11.15 -0.10 -1.32
C LEU A 146 -11.82 1.28 -1.38
N ALA A 147 -12.03 1.92 -0.23
CA ALA A 147 -12.56 3.28 -0.16
C ALA A 147 -11.56 4.28 -0.75
N GLU A 148 -10.28 4.16 -0.43
CA GLU A 148 -9.19 4.97 -0.97
C GLU A 148 -9.02 4.79 -2.49
N LEU A 149 -9.17 3.55 -3.00
CA LEU A 149 -9.13 3.26 -4.43
C LEU A 149 -10.26 3.94 -5.20
N LYS A 150 -11.45 3.95 -4.61
CA LYS A 150 -12.64 4.58 -5.21
C LYS A 150 -12.49 6.10 -5.27
N GLY A 151 -11.86 6.66 -4.24
CA GLY A 151 -11.80 8.10 -4.04
C GLY A 151 -13.13 8.68 -3.57
N GLY A 152 -13.18 9.98 -3.41
CA GLY A 152 -14.38 10.75 -3.04
C GLY A 152 -14.82 11.67 -4.14
#